data_d575bc45fca7217f245fc07cb087dc58
#
_entry.id   d575bc45fca7217f245fc07cb087dc58
#
_cell.length_a   1.000
_cell.length_b   1.000
_cell.length_c   1.000
_cell.angle_alpha   90.00
_cell.angle_beta   90.00
_cell.angle_gamma   90.00
#
_symmetry.space_group_name_H-M   'P 1'
#
loop_
_entity.id
_entity.type
_entity.pdbx_description
1 polymer ?
#
loop_
_entity_poly.entity_id
_entity_poly.type
_entity_poly.pdbx_seq_one_letter_code
_entity_poly.pdbx_strand_id
1 'polypeptide(L)'
;MKKILSVLLIVGLMIPLFVLFESCVTSKNVIVESGVSLSKYKYVVYGKEENGDGELDDIMLMVQNEISKKLKTVSERQALSLLDQGEYILSPRVNIKTEKWDGGHTYITISFFDFDTNQRLAVAKSSGIGLSISHDQQLALEGIRKQLNKLFKEKTE
;
A
#
# COMPACT_ATOMS: atom_id res chain seq x y z
N MET A 1 -25.90 -9.89 46.91
CA MET A 1 -24.58 -10.46 46.58
C MET A 1 -24.59 -11.31 45.27
N LYS A 2 -25.52 -12.27 45.07
CA LYS A 2 -25.57 -13.12 43.87
C LYS A 2 -25.69 -12.35 42.53
N LYS A 3 -26.47 -11.25 42.47
CA LYS A 3 -26.65 -10.43 41.27
C LYS A 3 -25.37 -9.67 40.83
N ILE A 4 -24.60 -9.19 41.82
CA ILE A 4 -23.34 -8.45 41.58
C ILE A 4 -22.27 -9.42 41.04
N LEU A 5 -22.22 -10.64 41.57
CA LEU A 5 -21.29 -11.66 41.14
C LEU A 5 -21.57 -12.12 39.70
N SER A 6 -22.87 -12.22 39.31
CA SER A 6 -23.28 -12.56 37.95
C SER A 6 -22.92 -11.48 36.91
N VAL A 7 -23.06 -10.18 37.27
CA VAL A 7 -22.67 -9.06 36.39
C VAL A 7 -21.14 -9.00 36.21
N LEU A 8 -20.38 -9.21 37.30
CA LEU A 8 -18.91 -9.27 37.22
C LEU A 8 -18.42 -10.42 36.35
N LEU A 9 -19.12 -11.57 36.40
CA LEU A 9 -18.76 -12.74 35.58
C LEU A 9 -19.04 -12.50 34.10
N ILE A 10 -20.16 -11.82 33.77
CA ILE A 10 -20.50 -11.47 32.36
C ILE A 10 -19.53 -10.43 31.81
N VAL A 11 -19.19 -9.38 32.61
CA VAL A 11 -18.22 -8.35 32.18
C VAL A 11 -16.82 -8.96 32.03
N GLY A 12 -16.41 -9.85 32.94
CA GLY A 12 -15.11 -10.56 32.83
C GLY A 12 -15.01 -11.50 31.64
N LEU A 13 -16.14 -12.05 31.14
CA LEU A 13 -16.16 -12.91 29.95
C LEU A 13 -16.19 -12.13 28.64
N MET A 14 -16.72 -10.89 28.67
CA MET A 14 -16.82 -10.05 27.48
C MET A 14 -15.50 -9.35 27.13
N ILE A 15 -14.63 -9.07 28.10
CA ILE A 15 -13.35 -8.40 27.86
C ILE A 15 -12.41 -9.22 26.96
N PRO A 16 -12.19 -10.55 27.16
CA PRO A 16 -11.34 -11.33 26.28
C PRO A 16 -11.93 -11.55 24.86
N LEU A 17 -13.26 -11.42 24.70
CA LEU A 17 -13.88 -11.55 23.39
C LEU A 17 -13.57 -10.36 22.47
N PHE A 18 -13.38 -9.15 23.02
CA PHE A 18 -13.01 -7.95 22.26
C PHE A 18 -11.55 -7.94 21.80
N VAL A 19 -10.65 -8.66 22.49
CA VAL A 19 -9.22 -8.71 22.14
C VAL A 19 -8.94 -9.67 20.98
N LEU A 20 -9.88 -10.57 20.64
CA LEU A 20 -9.71 -11.55 19.56
C LEU A 20 -10.02 -11.01 18.16
N PHE A 21 -10.47 -9.77 18.04
CA PHE A 21 -10.73 -9.12 16.75
C PHE A 21 -9.55 -8.25 16.26
N GLU A 22 -8.33 -8.56 16.64
CA GLU A 22 -7.18 -8.00 15.94
C GLU A 22 -7.14 -8.58 14.53
N SER A 23 -7.58 -7.74 13.57
CA SER A 23 -7.47 -8.04 12.15
C SER A 23 -6.00 -8.33 11.81
N CYS A 24 -5.71 -9.56 11.40
CA CYS A 24 -4.37 -9.96 11.00
C CYS A 24 -3.98 -9.25 9.70
N VAL A 25 -3.19 -8.19 9.82
CA VAL A 25 -2.46 -7.66 8.68
C VAL A 25 -1.28 -8.58 8.41
N THR A 26 -1.41 -9.47 7.44
CA THR A 26 -0.38 -10.43 7.07
C THR A 26 0.51 -9.90 5.96
N SER A 27 1.79 -10.05 6.15
CA SER A 27 2.93 -9.72 5.29
C SER A 27 3.05 -8.26 4.81
N LYS A 28 4.01 -7.55 5.41
CA LYS A 28 4.48 -6.23 4.99
C LYS A 28 5.94 -6.36 4.60
N ASN A 29 6.24 -6.44 3.31
CA ASN A 29 7.61 -6.51 2.84
C ASN A 29 7.91 -5.35 1.90
N VAL A 30 8.97 -4.59 2.22
CA VAL A 30 9.64 -3.68 1.30
C VAL A 30 10.97 -4.34 0.93
N ILE A 31 11.20 -4.48 -0.35
CA ILE A 31 12.47 -4.92 -0.91
C ILE A 31 12.98 -3.76 -1.76
N VAL A 32 14.15 -3.23 -1.43
CA VAL A 32 14.87 -2.25 -2.24
C VAL A 32 16.08 -2.97 -2.82
N GLU A 33 16.37 -2.75 -4.09
CA GLU A 33 17.56 -3.30 -4.74
C GLU A 33 18.83 -2.79 -4.04
N SER A 34 19.84 -3.65 -3.90
CA SER A 34 21.08 -3.30 -3.19
C SER A 34 21.76 -2.09 -3.86
N GLY A 35 22.12 -1.10 -3.04
CA GLY A 35 22.78 0.12 -3.53
C GLY A 35 21.85 1.18 -4.13
N VAL A 36 20.53 0.94 -4.18
CA VAL A 36 19.57 1.91 -4.71
C VAL A 36 19.07 2.83 -3.59
N SER A 37 19.10 4.14 -3.84
CA SER A 37 18.45 5.15 -3.02
C SER A 37 17.28 5.78 -3.78
N LEU A 38 16.08 5.72 -3.21
CA LEU A 38 14.91 6.36 -3.79
C LEU A 38 14.80 7.86 -3.46
N SER A 39 15.66 8.38 -2.59
CA SER A 39 15.61 9.79 -2.16
C SER A 39 15.91 10.81 -3.27
N LYS A 40 16.54 10.38 -4.36
CA LYS A 40 16.81 11.24 -5.54
C LYS A 40 15.59 11.43 -6.44
N TYR A 41 14.58 10.54 -6.32
CA TYR A 41 13.36 10.59 -7.13
C TYR A 41 12.35 11.53 -6.50
N LYS A 42 11.96 12.56 -7.23
CA LYS A 42 10.98 13.58 -6.80
C LYS A 42 9.67 13.50 -7.59
N TYR A 43 9.70 12.83 -8.73
CA TYR A 43 8.61 12.80 -9.71
C TYR A 43 8.14 11.39 -9.95
N VAL A 44 6.85 11.25 -10.28
CA VAL A 44 6.22 10.00 -10.67
C VAL A 44 5.40 10.18 -11.92
N VAL A 45 5.50 9.24 -12.84
CA VAL A 45 4.66 9.12 -14.03
C VAL A 45 3.94 7.78 -13.98
N TYR A 46 2.63 7.81 -14.15
CA TYR A 46 1.82 6.61 -14.28
C TYR A 46 1.64 6.26 -15.74
N GLY A 47 1.88 4.99 -16.11
CA GLY A 47 1.52 4.44 -17.41
C GLY A 47 0.00 4.37 -17.56
N LYS A 48 -0.47 4.10 -18.77
CA LYS A 48 -1.86 3.70 -19.00
C LYS A 48 -2.02 2.25 -18.50
N GLU A 49 -2.47 2.08 -17.28
CA GLU A 49 -2.85 0.77 -16.76
C GLU A 49 -4.33 0.56 -17.09
N GLU A 50 -4.61 -0.29 -18.06
CA GLU A 50 -5.95 -0.80 -18.31
C GLU A 50 -6.17 -2.02 -17.41
N ASN A 51 -6.70 -1.79 -16.20
CA ASN A 51 -7.27 -2.87 -15.42
C ASN A 51 -8.67 -3.13 -15.97
N GLY A 52 -8.88 -4.30 -16.56
CA GLY A 52 -10.19 -4.68 -17.12
C GLY A 52 -11.27 -4.97 -16.06
N ASP A 53 -11.03 -4.70 -14.80
CA ASP A 53 -11.94 -4.94 -13.68
C ASP A 53 -12.22 -3.62 -12.93
N GLY A 54 -13.35 -2.99 -13.27
CA GLY A 54 -13.76 -1.71 -12.67
C GLY A 54 -13.93 -1.74 -11.14
N GLU A 55 -14.09 -2.93 -10.52
CA GLU A 55 -14.13 -3.06 -9.05
C GLU A 55 -12.75 -2.74 -8.41
N LEU A 56 -11.66 -2.80 -9.18
CA LEU A 56 -10.32 -2.53 -8.70
C LEU A 56 -9.85 -1.09 -9.01
N ASP A 57 -10.58 -0.34 -9.83
CA ASP A 57 -10.19 1.02 -10.23
C ASP A 57 -10.15 1.97 -9.04
N ASP A 58 -11.10 1.87 -8.12
CA ASP A 58 -11.15 2.72 -6.93
C ASP A 58 -9.92 2.51 -6.03
N ILE A 59 -9.56 1.25 -5.77
CA ILE A 59 -8.40 0.96 -4.93
C ILE A 59 -7.09 1.27 -5.65
N MET A 60 -7.04 1.12 -6.98
CA MET A 60 -5.92 1.55 -7.81
C MET A 60 -5.68 3.06 -7.65
N LEU A 61 -6.74 3.85 -7.79
CA LEU A 61 -6.69 5.30 -7.61
C LEU A 61 -6.26 5.69 -6.19
N MET A 62 -6.73 4.97 -5.16
CA MET A 62 -6.30 5.18 -3.78
C MET A 62 -4.80 4.91 -3.61
N VAL A 63 -4.26 3.86 -4.21
CA VAL A 63 -2.82 3.55 -4.19
C VAL A 63 -2.02 4.63 -4.90
N GLN A 64 -2.45 5.08 -6.08
CA GLN A 64 -1.81 6.17 -6.82
C GLN A 64 -1.81 7.47 -6.01
N ASN A 65 -2.91 7.78 -5.32
CA ASN A 65 -3.02 8.94 -4.44
C ASN A 65 -2.02 8.85 -3.26
N GLU A 66 -1.81 7.67 -2.66
CA GLU A 66 -0.81 7.50 -1.59
C GLU A 66 0.62 7.72 -2.10
N ILE A 67 0.93 7.28 -3.33
CA ILE A 67 2.23 7.56 -3.97
C ILE A 67 2.39 9.05 -4.25
N SER A 68 1.35 9.70 -4.76
CA SER A 68 1.33 11.13 -5.13
C SER A 68 1.46 12.07 -3.92
N LYS A 69 1.20 11.58 -2.71
CA LYS A 69 1.53 12.31 -1.46
C LYS A 69 3.04 12.38 -1.18
N LYS A 70 3.84 11.52 -1.81
CA LYS A 70 5.29 11.42 -1.61
C LYS A 70 6.09 11.99 -2.78
N LEU A 71 5.53 11.90 -3.99
CA LEU A 71 6.19 12.25 -5.25
C LEU A 71 5.27 13.14 -6.07
N LYS A 72 5.82 14.10 -6.78
CA LYS A 72 5.05 14.98 -7.66
C LYS A 72 4.65 14.21 -8.93
N THR A 73 3.35 14.05 -9.16
CA THR A 73 2.83 13.43 -10.39
C THR A 73 3.04 14.36 -11.58
N VAL A 74 3.55 13.81 -12.66
CA VAL A 74 3.79 14.50 -13.93
C VAL A 74 3.25 13.68 -15.11
N SER A 75 2.94 14.34 -16.21
CA SER A 75 2.60 13.67 -17.46
C SER A 75 3.87 13.09 -18.13
N GLU A 76 3.70 12.12 -19.01
CA GLU A 76 4.81 11.53 -19.77
C GLU A 76 5.64 12.58 -20.53
N ARG A 77 4.97 13.55 -21.17
CA ARG A 77 5.66 14.67 -21.84
C ARG A 77 6.50 15.51 -20.88
N GLN A 78 5.98 15.79 -19.68
CA GLN A 78 6.73 16.52 -18.65
C GLN A 78 7.89 15.68 -18.12
N ALA A 79 7.70 14.37 -17.97
CA ALA A 79 8.73 13.45 -17.54
C ALA A 79 9.94 13.46 -18.49
N LEU A 80 9.72 13.38 -19.81
CA LEU A 80 10.78 13.47 -20.81
C LEU A 80 11.56 14.78 -20.69
N SER A 81 10.86 15.91 -20.55
CA SER A 81 11.52 17.22 -20.38
C SER A 81 12.32 17.33 -19.08
N LEU A 82 11.88 16.66 -18.01
CA LEU A 82 12.59 16.63 -16.74
C LEU A 82 13.83 15.73 -16.79
N LEU A 83 13.78 14.62 -17.55
CA LEU A 83 14.96 13.79 -17.82
C LEU A 83 16.05 14.57 -18.54
N ASP A 84 15.71 15.37 -19.54
CA ASP A 84 16.65 16.24 -20.25
C ASP A 84 17.34 17.27 -19.30
N GLN A 85 16.69 17.59 -18.16
CA GLN A 85 17.22 18.46 -17.11
C GLN A 85 18.02 17.68 -16.04
N GLY A 86 18.15 16.34 -16.18
CA GLY A 86 18.88 15.50 -15.25
C GLY A 86 18.09 15.10 -14.00
N GLU A 87 16.76 15.29 -13.99
CA GLU A 87 15.90 14.86 -12.89
C GLU A 87 15.59 13.36 -12.97
N TYR A 88 15.36 12.74 -11.80
CA TYR A 88 15.04 11.32 -11.69
C TYR A 88 13.54 11.11 -11.51
N ILE A 89 12.96 10.17 -12.27
CA ILE A 89 11.52 9.95 -12.34
C ILE A 89 11.22 8.48 -12.09
N LEU A 90 10.23 8.19 -11.24
CA LEU A 90 9.72 6.84 -11.03
C LEU A 90 8.53 6.53 -11.92
N SER A 91 8.48 5.28 -12.38
CA SER A 91 7.31 4.70 -13.04
C SER A 91 6.82 3.50 -12.22
N PRO A 92 5.84 3.67 -11.33
CA PRO A 92 5.29 2.57 -10.56
C PRO A 92 4.36 1.72 -11.43
N ARG A 93 4.41 0.40 -11.24
CA ARG A 93 3.40 -0.54 -11.72
C ARG A 93 2.70 -1.14 -10.52
N VAL A 94 1.39 -0.99 -10.48
CA VAL A 94 0.54 -1.46 -9.38
C VAL A 94 -0.19 -2.72 -9.83
N ASN A 95 -0.12 -3.77 -9.03
CA ASN A 95 -0.89 -4.98 -9.23
C ASN A 95 -1.74 -5.23 -7.98
N ILE A 96 -3.05 -5.35 -8.18
CA ILE A 96 -4.02 -5.62 -7.12
C ILE A 96 -4.72 -6.94 -7.45
N LYS A 97 -4.79 -7.83 -6.47
CA LYS A 97 -5.49 -9.09 -6.55
C LYS A 97 -6.39 -9.23 -5.34
N THR A 98 -7.68 -9.48 -5.56
CA THR A 98 -8.63 -9.81 -4.50
C THR A 98 -9.11 -11.24 -4.68
N GLU A 99 -8.96 -12.06 -3.65
CA GLU A 99 -9.46 -13.42 -3.58
C GLU A 99 -10.81 -13.39 -2.84
N LYS A 100 -11.86 -13.95 -3.46
CA LYS A 100 -13.25 -13.90 -2.94
C LYS A 100 -13.63 -15.14 -2.11
N TRP A 101 -12.69 -16.08 -1.91
CA TRP A 101 -12.89 -17.34 -1.21
C TRP A 101 -12.33 -17.27 0.23
N ASP A 102 -12.93 -18.01 1.16
CA ASP A 102 -12.46 -18.17 2.56
C ASP A 102 -12.27 -16.85 3.37
N GLY A 103 -13.26 -15.95 3.26
CA GLY A 103 -13.21 -14.68 4.00
C GLY A 103 -12.55 -13.53 3.26
N GLY A 104 -11.97 -13.81 2.09
CA GLY A 104 -11.35 -12.82 1.23
C GLY A 104 -9.90 -12.50 1.59
N HIS A 105 -9.15 -12.11 0.57
CA HIS A 105 -7.80 -11.58 0.72
C HIS A 105 -7.56 -10.54 -0.35
N THR A 106 -7.05 -9.38 0.03
CA THR A 106 -6.57 -8.39 -0.94
C THR A 106 -5.05 -8.27 -0.85
N TYR A 107 -4.40 -8.41 -2.00
CA TYR A 107 -2.97 -8.23 -2.19
C TYR A 107 -2.70 -7.00 -3.03
N ILE A 108 -1.82 -6.13 -2.57
CA ILE A 108 -1.35 -4.97 -3.33
C ILE A 108 0.17 -5.11 -3.48
N THR A 109 0.64 -5.06 -4.71
CA THR A 109 2.08 -5.05 -5.04
C THR A 109 2.37 -3.82 -5.89
N ILE A 110 3.31 -2.99 -5.46
CA ILE A 110 3.81 -1.84 -6.21
C ILE A 110 5.25 -2.11 -6.56
N SER A 111 5.57 -2.17 -7.85
CA SER A 111 6.94 -2.25 -8.36
C SER A 111 7.34 -0.88 -8.89
N PHE A 112 8.37 -0.29 -8.31
CA PHE A 112 8.92 0.98 -8.73
C PHE A 112 10.05 0.77 -9.74
N PHE A 113 9.91 1.39 -10.89
CA PHE A 113 10.91 1.37 -11.96
C PHE A 113 11.49 2.77 -12.15
N ASP A 114 12.74 2.84 -12.52
CA ASP A 114 13.31 4.05 -13.11
C ASP A 114 12.67 4.27 -14.48
N PHE A 115 12.17 5.47 -14.74
CA PHE A 115 11.41 5.77 -15.97
C PHE A 115 12.30 5.73 -17.21
N ASP A 116 13.54 6.17 -17.09
CA ASP A 116 14.51 6.23 -18.20
C ASP A 116 15.06 4.84 -18.57
N THR A 117 15.58 4.13 -17.56
CA THR A 117 16.26 2.85 -17.76
C THR A 117 15.33 1.64 -17.73
N ASN A 118 14.09 1.81 -17.27
CA ASN A 118 13.13 0.74 -16.98
C ASN A 118 13.67 -0.32 -15.99
N GLN A 119 14.70 0.02 -15.21
CA GLN A 119 15.23 -0.85 -14.17
C GLN A 119 14.28 -0.86 -12.97
N ARG A 120 13.98 -2.04 -12.44
CA ARG A 120 13.21 -2.16 -11.21
C ARG A 120 14.09 -1.81 -10.01
N LEU A 121 13.65 -0.88 -9.18
CA LEU A 121 14.40 -0.32 -8.07
C LEU A 121 13.92 -0.82 -6.71
N ALA A 122 12.60 -0.97 -6.57
CA ALA A 122 12.00 -1.39 -5.32
C ALA A 122 10.65 -2.06 -5.55
N VAL A 123 10.23 -2.86 -4.57
CA VAL A 123 8.91 -3.47 -4.52
C VAL A 123 8.33 -3.27 -3.12
N ALA A 124 7.11 -2.74 -3.05
CA ALA A 124 6.31 -2.68 -1.84
C ALA A 124 5.15 -3.68 -1.96
N LYS A 125 4.96 -4.52 -0.95
CA LYS A 125 3.88 -5.51 -0.91
C LYS A 125 3.10 -5.38 0.37
N SER A 126 1.78 -5.48 0.27
CA SER A 126 0.89 -5.58 1.41
C SER A 126 -0.27 -6.49 1.10
N SER A 127 -0.80 -7.13 2.13
CA SER A 127 -2.05 -7.87 2.05
C SER A 127 -2.93 -7.53 3.25
N GLY A 128 -4.23 -7.67 3.06
CA GLY A 128 -5.23 -7.52 4.11
C GLY A 128 -6.18 -8.71 4.14
N ILE A 129 -6.50 -9.16 5.33
CA ILE A 129 -7.52 -10.15 5.63
C ILE A 129 -8.45 -9.54 6.65
N GLY A 130 -9.70 -9.40 6.30
CA GLY A 130 -10.72 -8.81 7.17
C GLY A 130 -12.04 -9.58 7.12
N LEU A 131 -13.11 -8.92 7.52
CA LEU A 131 -14.45 -9.50 7.55
C LEU A 131 -15.26 -9.23 6.27
N SER A 132 -14.71 -8.45 5.34
CA SER A 132 -15.33 -8.12 4.05
C SER A 132 -14.25 -7.69 3.06
N ILE A 133 -14.54 -7.75 1.76
CA ILE A 133 -13.64 -7.30 0.69
C ILE A 133 -13.20 -5.85 0.91
N SER A 134 -14.11 -4.95 1.26
CA SER A 134 -13.77 -3.55 1.55
C SER A 134 -12.83 -3.40 2.75
N HIS A 135 -12.99 -4.21 3.78
CA HIS A 135 -12.11 -4.22 4.95
C HIS A 135 -10.72 -4.77 4.58
N ASP A 136 -10.65 -5.83 3.77
CA ASP A 136 -9.39 -6.39 3.26
C ASP A 136 -8.60 -5.35 2.46
N GLN A 137 -9.29 -4.62 1.58
CA GLN A 137 -8.72 -3.56 0.77
C GLN A 137 -8.16 -2.42 1.63
N GLN A 138 -8.92 -1.99 2.66
CA GLN A 138 -8.46 -0.96 3.60
C GLN A 138 -7.19 -1.39 4.35
N LEU A 139 -7.15 -2.61 4.87
CA LEU A 139 -5.99 -3.16 5.57
C LEU A 139 -4.76 -3.26 4.65
N ALA A 140 -4.96 -3.73 3.42
CA ALA A 140 -3.89 -3.80 2.43
C ALA A 140 -3.36 -2.39 2.08
N LEU A 141 -4.25 -1.41 1.90
CA LEU A 141 -3.89 -0.02 1.62
C LEU A 141 -3.14 0.63 2.78
N GLU A 142 -3.56 0.40 4.03
CA GLU A 142 -2.81 0.86 5.21
C GLU A 142 -1.41 0.28 5.28
N GLY A 143 -1.26 -0.99 4.93
CA GLY A 143 0.04 -1.63 4.82
C GLY A 143 0.92 -0.96 3.75
N ILE A 144 0.38 -0.67 2.58
CA ILE A 144 1.08 0.09 1.52
C ILE A 144 1.50 1.48 2.01
N ARG A 145 0.60 2.22 2.67
CA ARG A 145 0.92 3.55 3.25
C ARG A 145 2.12 3.48 4.20
N LYS A 146 2.18 2.46 5.06
CA LYS A 146 3.32 2.24 5.97
C LYS A 146 4.61 1.91 5.20
N GLN A 147 4.52 1.16 4.09
CA GLN A 147 5.67 0.84 3.25
C GLN A 147 6.18 2.08 2.49
N LEU A 148 5.29 2.87 1.90
CA LEU A 148 5.65 4.13 1.23
C LEU A 148 6.33 5.10 2.19
N ASN A 149 5.84 5.20 3.44
CA ASN A 149 6.50 6.00 4.47
C ASN A 149 7.91 5.53 4.80
N LYS A 150 8.21 4.22 4.69
CA LYS A 150 9.56 3.68 4.88
C LYS A 150 10.45 3.96 3.69
N LEU A 151 9.92 3.78 2.46
CA LEU A 151 10.65 3.97 1.21
C LEU A 151 11.05 5.43 0.97
N PHE A 152 10.13 6.35 1.27
CA PHE A 152 10.28 7.79 1.04
C PHE A 152 10.41 8.58 2.35
N LYS A 153 11.04 7.98 3.38
CA LYS A 153 11.42 8.74 4.57
C LYS A 153 12.37 9.85 4.15
N GLU A 154 11.93 11.09 4.31
CA GLU A 154 12.85 12.22 4.37
C GLU A 154 13.87 11.90 5.46
N LYS A 155 15.17 11.95 5.11
CA LYS A 155 16.21 12.11 6.12
C LYS A 155 15.94 13.46 6.76
N THR A 156 15.33 13.45 7.94
CA THR A 156 15.41 14.60 8.85
C THR A 156 16.90 14.71 9.20
N GLU A 157 17.59 15.61 8.52
CA GLU A 157 18.92 16.08 8.94
C GLU A 157 18.76 16.84 10.25
#